data_a35459a83129d3cb73a648b773b957b3
#
_entry.id   a35459a83129d3cb73a648b773b957b3
#
_cell.length_a   1.000
_cell.length_b   1.000
_cell.length_c   1.000
_cell.angle_alpha   90.00
_cell.angle_beta   90.00
_cell.angle_gamma   90.00
#
_symmetry.space_group_name_H-M   'P 1'
#
loop_
_entity.id
_entity.type
_entity.pdbx_description
1 polymer ?
#
loop_
_entity_poly.entity_id
_entity_poly.type
_entity_poly.pdbx_seq_one_letter_code
_entity_poly.pdbx_strand_id
1 'polypeptide(L)'
;MLRKENGVALEDHLDKWGMKVCPIDKSLKIFGQRYALHILRNMILLKQNRFNQFLHSIEGINTKTLSIRLHELEEYGLINRKVIPGKPKHTEYSLTYKGKDVERILSEVASFSTRHEPKVIFVDKKPRNNMKALFGGSGRLSEVYDY
;
A
#
# COMPACT_ATOMS: atom_id res chain seq x y z
N MET A 1 3.62 -23.53 -17.34
CA MET A 1 3.43 -23.48 -18.78
C MET A 1 2.11 -22.80 -19.08
N LEU A 2 2.13 -21.60 -19.62
CA LEU A 2 0.93 -20.86 -19.96
C LEU A 2 0.34 -21.42 -21.24
N ARG A 3 -0.94 -21.82 -21.22
CA ARG A 3 -1.64 -22.28 -22.41
C ARG A 3 -1.94 -21.10 -23.31
N LYS A 4 -1.50 -21.20 -24.56
CA LYS A 4 -1.92 -20.29 -25.64
C LYS A 4 -3.34 -20.66 -26.07
N GLU A 5 -4.32 -20.19 -25.36
CA GLU A 5 -5.71 -20.26 -25.82
C GLU A 5 -6.21 -18.83 -26.06
N ASN A 6 -6.38 -18.48 -27.33
CA ASN A 6 -7.08 -17.28 -27.82
C ASN A 6 -6.55 -15.90 -27.34
N GLY A 7 -5.23 -15.70 -27.27
CA GLY A 7 -4.62 -14.40 -26.96
C GLY A 7 -3.10 -14.46 -27.01
N VAL A 8 -2.50 -13.30 -26.99
CA VAL A 8 -1.04 -13.16 -26.86
C VAL A 8 -0.65 -13.66 -25.47
N ALA A 9 0.29 -14.61 -25.38
CA ALA A 9 0.78 -15.05 -24.08
C ALA A 9 1.43 -13.88 -23.33
N LEU A 10 1.38 -13.91 -21.99
CA LEU A 10 1.98 -12.86 -21.16
C LEU A 10 3.47 -12.65 -21.52
N GLU A 11 4.20 -13.71 -21.79
CA GLU A 11 5.61 -13.67 -22.17
C GLU A 11 5.83 -12.86 -23.46
N ASP A 12 5.00 -13.10 -24.50
CA ASP A 12 5.09 -12.35 -25.76
C ASP A 12 4.80 -10.86 -25.54
N HIS A 13 3.89 -10.53 -24.61
CA HIS A 13 3.57 -9.16 -24.25
C HIS A 13 4.73 -8.50 -23.51
N LEU A 14 5.36 -9.20 -22.58
CA LEU A 14 6.54 -8.70 -21.87
C LEU A 14 7.72 -8.46 -22.79
N ASP A 15 7.98 -9.38 -23.72
CA ASP A 15 9.06 -9.26 -24.71
C ASP A 15 8.88 -8.03 -25.60
N LYS A 16 7.65 -7.76 -26.03
CA LYS A 16 7.31 -6.57 -26.81
C LYS A 16 7.70 -5.27 -26.10
N TRP A 17 7.61 -5.24 -24.76
CA TRP A 17 7.96 -4.09 -23.95
C TRP A 17 9.39 -4.13 -23.40
N GLY A 18 10.17 -5.15 -23.76
CA GLY A 18 11.53 -5.35 -23.22
C GLY A 18 11.55 -5.70 -21.72
N MET A 19 10.49 -6.30 -21.23
CA MET A 19 10.35 -6.65 -19.82
C MET A 19 10.76 -8.09 -19.57
N LYS A 20 11.59 -8.32 -18.55
CA LYS A 20 11.96 -9.66 -18.10
C LYS A 20 10.90 -10.31 -17.21
N VAL A 21 10.16 -9.50 -16.45
CA VAL A 21 9.11 -9.94 -15.55
C VAL A 21 7.94 -8.95 -15.61
N CYS A 22 6.74 -9.44 -15.29
CA CYS A 22 5.58 -8.58 -15.20
C CYS A 22 5.72 -7.62 -14.00
N PRO A 23 5.61 -6.29 -14.20
CA PRO A 23 5.70 -5.34 -13.11
C PRO A 23 4.56 -5.48 -12.10
N ILE A 24 3.39 -5.94 -12.53
CA ILE A 24 2.26 -6.22 -11.64
C ILE A 24 2.61 -7.39 -10.72
N ASP A 25 3.08 -8.51 -11.29
CA ASP A 25 3.50 -9.67 -10.50
C ASP A 25 4.60 -9.31 -9.51
N LYS A 26 5.56 -8.48 -9.94
CA LYS A 26 6.65 -8.02 -9.08
C LYS A 26 6.12 -7.22 -7.89
N SER A 27 5.20 -6.31 -8.10
CA SER A 27 4.61 -5.49 -7.04
C SER A 27 3.69 -6.28 -6.12
N LEU A 28 2.92 -7.22 -6.66
CA LEU A 28 1.99 -8.03 -5.88
C LEU A 28 2.69 -9.05 -4.96
N LYS A 29 3.96 -9.32 -5.14
CA LYS A 29 4.72 -10.14 -4.18
C LYS A 29 4.70 -9.56 -2.79
N ILE A 30 4.69 -8.24 -2.66
CA ILE A 30 4.56 -7.58 -1.36
C ILE A 30 3.16 -7.02 -1.14
N PHE A 31 2.59 -6.28 -2.10
CA PHE A 31 1.27 -5.65 -1.92
C PHE A 31 0.12 -6.63 -1.95
N GLY A 32 0.30 -7.82 -2.52
CA GLY A 32 -0.67 -8.91 -2.47
C GLY A 32 -0.72 -9.64 -1.13
N GLN A 33 0.24 -9.40 -0.24
CA GLN A 33 0.25 -9.98 1.09
C GLN A 33 -0.79 -9.29 1.98
N ARG A 34 -1.58 -10.09 2.67
CA ARG A 34 -2.60 -9.57 3.58
C ARG A 34 -1.98 -8.63 4.60
N TYR A 35 -2.59 -7.48 4.79
CA TYR A 35 -2.22 -6.39 5.71
C TYR A 35 -1.00 -5.54 5.32
N ALA A 36 -0.26 -5.87 4.27
CA ALA A 36 0.90 -5.08 3.85
C ALA A 36 0.52 -3.61 3.58
N LEU A 37 -0.48 -3.38 2.74
CA LEU A 37 -0.97 -2.03 2.45
C LEU A 37 -1.65 -1.37 3.66
N HIS A 38 -2.27 -2.12 4.55
CA HIS A 38 -2.87 -1.58 5.78
C HIS A 38 -1.81 -0.99 6.72
N ILE A 39 -0.68 -1.66 6.89
CA ILE A 39 0.43 -1.16 7.70
C ILE A 39 0.96 0.14 7.10
N LEU A 40 1.23 0.17 5.82
CA LEU A 40 1.72 1.36 5.11
C LEU A 40 0.70 2.50 5.16
N ARG A 41 -0.59 2.22 5.01
CA ARG A 41 -1.68 3.20 5.21
C ARG A 41 -1.61 3.84 6.59
N ASN A 42 -1.46 3.02 7.63
CA ASN A 42 -1.43 3.54 9.00
C ASN A 42 -0.17 4.37 9.27
N MET A 43 0.95 4.02 8.67
CA MET A 43 2.17 4.84 8.74
C MET A 43 1.99 6.19 8.02
N ILE A 44 1.37 6.19 6.85
CA ILE A 44 1.20 7.40 6.03
C ILE A 44 0.09 8.30 6.60
N LEU A 45 -1.11 7.76 6.82
CA LEU A 45 -2.27 8.54 7.25
C LEU A 45 -2.29 8.85 8.74
N LEU A 46 -1.98 7.86 9.57
CA LEU A 46 -2.13 7.96 11.02
C LEU A 46 -0.81 8.26 11.71
N LYS A 47 0.28 8.33 10.95
CA LYS A 47 1.64 8.56 11.48
C LYS A 47 2.04 7.54 12.55
N GLN A 48 1.48 6.33 12.47
CA GLN A 48 1.85 5.25 13.36
C GLN A 48 3.27 4.76 13.05
N ASN A 49 4.01 4.44 14.08
CA ASN A 49 5.42 4.02 14.00
C ASN A 49 5.80 2.94 15.02
N ARG A 50 4.81 2.38 15.71
CA ARG A 50 5.03 1.40 16.78
C ARG A 50 4.22 0.14 16.55
N PHE A 51 4.82 -1.01 16.90
CA PHE A 51 4.21 -2.33 16.77
C PHE A 51 2.80 -2.39 17.37
N ASN A 52 2.63 -1.94 18.60
CA ASN A 52 1.35 -1.99 19.29
C ASN A 52 0.29 -1.09 18.65
N GLN A 53 0.70 0.02 18.06
CA GLN A 53 -0.23 0.89 17.32
C GLN A 53 -0.83 0.14 16.12
N PHE A 54 -0.02 -0.55 15.34
CA PHE A 54 -0.50 -1.38 14.23
C PHE A 54 -1.39 -2.51 14.72
N LEU A 55 -0.96 -3.20 15.77
CA LEU A 55 -1.68 -4.34 16.33
C LEU A 55 -3.11 -3.97 16.78
N HIS A 56 -3.27 -2.81 17.41
CA HIS A 56 -4.55 -2.37 17.94
C HIS A 56 -5.46 -1.70 16.91
N SER A 57 -4.92 -1.17 15.83
CA SER A 57 -5.68 -0.39 14.84
C SER A 57 -6.00 -1.11 13.55
N ILE A 58 -5.30 -2.20 13.24
CA ILE A 58 -5.56 -3.00 12.03
C ILE A 58 -6.46 -4.17 12.40
N GLU A 59 -7.71 -4.13 11.93
CA GLU A 59 -8.70 -5.15 12.21
C GLU A 59 -8.25 -6.53 11.72
N GLY A 60 -8.36 -7.52 12.60
CA GLY A 60 -8.09 -8.92 12.28
C GLY A 60 -6.62 -9.33 12.25
N ILE A 61 -5.68 -8.39 12.43
CA ILE A 61 -4.25 -8.72 12.47
C ILE A 61 -3.89 -9.32 13.84
N ASN A 62 -2.99 -10.30 13.82
CA ASN A 62 -2.40 -10.85 15.05
C ASN A 62 -0.89 -10.56 15.11
N THR A 63 -0.31 -10.78 16.27
CA THR A 63 1.11 -10.52 16.56
C THR A 63 2.06 -11.21 15.59
N LYS A 64 1.79 -12.48 15.30
CA LYS A 64 2.62 -13.29 14.40
C LYS A 64 2.61 -12.74 12.98
N THR A 65 1.42 -12.47 12.44
CA THR A 65 1.28 -11.91 11.09
C THR A 65 1.88 -10.52 10.98
N LEU A 66 1.66 -9.67 11.98
CA LEU A 66 2.24 -8.33 12.01
C LEU A 66 3.78 -8.37 12.00
N SER A 67 4.39 -9.22 12.81
CA SER A 67 5.85 -9.43 12.83
C SER A 67 6.37 -9.84 11.45
N ILE A 68 5.72 -10.80 10.81
CA ILE A 68 6.10 -11.28 9.49
C ILE A 68 6.00 -10.16 8.45
N ARG A 69 4.89 -9.43 8.43
CA ARG A 69 4.69 -8.34 7.46
C ARG A 69 5.66 -7.19 7.64
N LEU A 70 5.94 -6.79 8.87
CA LEU A 70 6.93 -5.75 9.15
C LEU A 70 8.33 -6.15 8.68
N HIS A 71 8.72 -7.40 8.91
CA HIS A 71 9.99 -7.93 8.43
C HIS A 71 10.07 -7.93 6.89
N GLU A 72 9.04 -8.40 6.21
CA GLU A 72 8.95 -8.39 4.75
C GLU A 72 9.01 -6.96 4.17
N LEU A 73 8.29 -6.02 4.78
CA LEU A 73 8.30 -4.61 4.35
C LEU A 73 9.69 -3.98 4.52
N GLU A 74 10.39 -4.32 5.59
CA GLU A 74 11.78 -3.90 5.82
C GLU A 74 12.73 -4.48 4.77
N GLU A 75 12.66 -5.80 4.53
CA GLU A 75 13.48 -6.47 3.51
C GLU A 75 13.22 -5.93 2.10
N TYR A 76 11.97 -5.59 1.79
CA TYR A 76 11.60 -4.98 0.52
C TYR A 76 12.05 -3.53 0.38
N GLY A 77 12.57 -2.94 1.44
CA GLY A 77 13.08 -1.57 1.46
C GLY A 77 12.00 -0.48 1.56
N LEU A 78 10.82 -0.81 2.06
CA LEU A 78 9.71 0.14 2.22
C LEU A 78 9.72 0.83 3.57
N ILE A 79 10.24 0.17 4.59
CA ILE A 79 10.34 0.70 5.95
C ILE A 79 11.72 0.45 6.53
N ASN A 80 12.11 1.30 7.48
CA ASN A 80 13.25 1.11 8.35
C ASN A 80 12.78 0.73 9.75
N ARG A 81 13.55 -0.11 10.40
CA ARG A 81 13.35 -0.50 11.79
C ARG A 81 14.49 0.05 12.63
N LYS A 82 14.18 0.74 13.71
CA LYS A 82 15.17 1.30 14.64
C LYS A 82 14.80 0.93 16.06
N VAL A 83 15.76 0.36 16.77
CA VAL A 83 15.64 0.10 18.20
C VAL A 83 16.10 1.35 18.95
N ILE A 84 15.22 1.92 19.75
CA ILE A 84 15.50 3.09 20.57
C ILE A 84 15.88 2.61 21.97
N PRO A 85 17.12 2.93 22.45
CA PRO A 85 17.54 2.58 23.79
C PRO A 85 16.76 3.36 24.85
N GLY A 86 16.65 2.78 26.04
CA GLY A 86 15.95 3.40 27.15
C GLY A 86 15.31 2.38 28.08
N LYS A 87 14.54 2.88 29.05
CA LYS A 87 13.77 2.08 30.01
C LYS A 87 12.30 2.51 29.96
N PRO A 88 11.45 1.80 29.20
CA PRO A 88 11.74 0.59 28.42
C PRO A 88 12.37 0.90 27.06
N LYS A 89 13.19 -0.01 26.58
CA LYS A 89 13.65 -0.09 25.21
C LYS A 89 12.46 -0.32 24.28
N HIS A 90 12.40 0.37 23.14
CA HIS A 90 11.32 0.20 22.17
C HIS A 90 11.82 0.25 20.74
N THR A 91 10.99 -0.21 19.81
CA THR A 91 11.27 -0.22 18.38
C THR A 91 10.37 0.78 17.67
N GLU A 92 10.96 1.56 16.78
CA GLU A 92 10.25 2.48 15.91
C GLU A 92 10.43 2.09 14.44
N TYR A 93 9.39 2.31 13.65
CA TYR A 93 9.36 2.08 12.22
C TYR A 93 9.18 3.40 11.49
N SER A 94 9.87 3.57 10.39
CA SER A 94 9.75 4.76 9.53
C SER A 94 9.70 4.36 8.07
N LEU A 95 9.05 5.17 7.25
CA LEU A 95 9.00 4.97 5.81
C LEU A 95 10.33 5.36 5.17
N THR A 96 10.81 4.54 4.24
CA THR A 96 11.86 4.91 3.30
C THR A 96 11.30 5.83 2.21
N TYR A 97 12.16 6.38 1.36
CA TYR A 97 11.72 7.09 0.16
C TYR A 97 10.80 6.21 -0.71
N LYS A 98 11.18 4.95 -0.92
CA LYS A 98 10.38 3.94 -1.63
C LYS A 98 9.03 3.68 -0.93
N GLY A 99 9.03 3.62 0.40
CA GLY A 99 7.81 3.45 1.19
C GLY A 99 6.85 4.62 1.08
N LYS A 100 7.35 5.85 1.01
CA LYS A 100 6.53 7.05 0.81
C LYS A 100 5.83 7.06 -0.55
N ASP A 101 6.45 6.47 -1.57
CA ASP A 101 5.87 6.36 -2.91
C ASP A 101 4.61 5.46 -2.96
N VAL A 102 4.42 4.62 -1.95
CA VAL A 102 3.21 3.79 -1.80
C VAL A 102 1.94 4.62 -1.62
N GLU A 103 2.05 5.86 -1.21
CA GLU A 103 0.94 6.80 -1.14
C GLU A 103 0.15 6.85 -2.46
N ARG A 104 0.83 6.82 -3.60
CA ARG A 104 0.19 6.81 -4.93
C ARG A 104 -0.65 5.56 -5.15
N ILE A 105 -0.14 4.41 -4.73
CA ILE A 105 -0.86 3.12 -4.84
C ILE A 105 -2.10 3.14 -3.95
N LEU A 106 -1.96 3.57 -2.71
CA LEU A 106 -3.07 3.66 -1.76
C LEU A 106 -4.14 4.65 -2.22
N SER A 107 -3.73 5.78 -2.81
CA SER A 107 -4.64 6.76 -3.39
C SER A 107 -5.50 6.15 -4.51
N GLU A 108 -4.90 5.39 -5.41
CA GLU A 108 -5.62 4.72 -6.50
C GLU A 108 -6.52 3.59 -5.99
N VAL A 109 -6.06 2.80 -5.03
CA VAL A 109 -6.88 1.77 -4.38
C VAL A 109 -8.11 2.39 -3.71
N ALA A 110 -7.95 3.47 -2.98
CA ALA A 110 -9.04 4.20 -2.36
C ALA A 110 -10.01 4.78 -3.40
N SER A 111 -9.47 5.40 -4.44
CA SER A 111 -10.26 6.02 -5.51
C SER A 111 -11.14 5.01 -6.26
N PHE A 112 -10.63 3.79 -6.46
CA PHE A 112 -11.42 2.72 -7.05
C PHE A 112 -12.71 2.46 -6.26
N SER A 113 -12.62 2.27 -4.96
CA SER A 113 -13.78 1.99 -4.10
C SER A 113 -14.72 3.18 -3.98
N THR A 114 -14.19 4.40 -3.90
CA THR A 114 -15.02 5.60 -3.78
C THR A 114 -15.80 5.92 -5.05
N ARG A 115 -15.30 5.49 -6.20
CA ARG A 115 -16.03 5.58 -7.48
C ARG A 115 -17.13 4.52 -7.60
N HIS A 116 -16.84 3.28 -7.23
CA HIS A 116 -17.67 2.13 -7.52
C HIS A 116 -18.59 1.70 -6.38
N GLU A 117 -18.23 2.02 -5.13
CA GLU A 117 -18.97 1.66 -3.94
C GLU A 117 -19.30 2.84 -3.01
N PRO A 118 -19.72 4.00 -3.56
CA PRO A 118 -19.95 5.20 -2.74
C PRO A 118 -21.03 5.03 -1.69
N LYS A 119 -22.02 4.17 -1.94
CA LYS A 119 -23.12 3.92 -1.01
C LYS A 119 -22.66 3.24 0.28
N VAL A 120 -21.59 2.45 0.21
CA VAL A 120 -21.00 1.78 1.38
C VAL A 120 -20.04 2.71 2.11
N ILE A 121 -19.28 3.52 1.36
CA ILE A 121 -18.16 4.30 1.89
C ILE A 121 -18.60 5.66 2.45
N PHE A 122 -19.52 6.35 1.75
CA PHE A 122 -19.90 7.70 2.13
C PHE A 122 -21.31 7.79 2.73
N VAL A 123 -21.44 8.65 3.75
CA VAL A 123 -22.72 8.95 4.37
C VAL A 123 -23.69 9.57 3.36
N ASP A 124 -23.21 10.46 2.49
CA ASP A 124 -24.04 11.09 1.45
C ASP A 124 -24.25 10.20 0.21
N LYS A 125 -23.62 9.02 0.18
CA LYS A 125 -23.73 8.02 -0.89
C LYS A 125 -23.31 8.50 -2.29
N LYS A 126 -22.61 9.63 -2.37
CA LYS A 126 -22.14 10.23 -3.62
C LYS A 126 -20.74 9.78 -3.98
N PRO A 127 -20.45 9.44 -5.26
CA PRO A 127 -19.14 9.00 -5.66
C PRO A 127 -18.10 10.13 -5.58
N ARG A 128 -16.84 9.75 -5.30
CA ARG A 128 -15.65 10.58 -5.46
C ARG A 128 -14.74 9.89 -6.46
N ASN A 129 -14.27 10.63 -7.44
CA ASN A 129 -13.42 10.05 -8.49
C ASN A 129 -11.96 9.96 -8.09
N ASN A 130 -11.55 10.78 -7.13
CA ASN A 130 -10.16 10.89 -6.73
C ASN A 130 -10.03 11.14 -5.22
N MET A 131 -9.30 10.28 -4.55
CA MET A 131 -9.02 10.37 -3.12
C MET A 131 -7.57 10.76 -2.81
N LYS A 132 -6.85 11.32 -3.77
CA LYS A 132 -5.46 11.75 -3.59
C LYS A 132 -5.31 12.75 -2.44
N ALA A 133 -6.29 13.63 -2.26
CA ALA A 133 -6.33 14.59 -1.16
C ALA A 133 -6.37 13.95 0.24
N LEU A 134 -6.82 12.70 0.35
CA LEU A 134 -6.80 11.96 1.62
C LEU A 134 -5.37 11.77 2.14
N PHE A 135 -4.42 11.65 1.23
CA PHE A 135 -3.01 11.37 1.54
C PHE A 135 -2.11 12.61 1.44
N GLY A 136 -2.52 13.62 0.66
CA GLY A 136 -1.73 14.83 0.43
C GLY A 136 -1.86 15.83 1.57
N GLY A 137 -0.77 16.09 2.27
CA GLY A 137 -0.71 16.97 3.45
C GLY A 137 -0.85 18.48 3.17
N SER A 138 -1.10 18.93 1.96
CA SER A 138 -1.34 20.35 1.65
C SER A 138 -2.38 20.44 0.55
N GLY A 139 -3.61 20.58 0.97
CA GLY A 139 -4.83 20.65 0.20
C GLY A 139 -4.85 21.53 -1.04
N ARG A 140 -4.00 21.30 -1.99
CA ARG A 140 -4.22 21.77 -3.34
C ARG A 140 -5.01 20.71 -4.10
N LEU A 141 -6.32 20.82 -3.99
CA LEU A 141 -7.29 20.09 -4.81
C LEU A 141 -7.13 20.35 -6.32
N SER A 142 -6.20 21.22 -6.72
CA SER A 142 -6.01 21.67 -8.09
C SER A 142 -5.04 20.83 -8.94
N GLU A 143 -4.40 19.83 -8.36
CA GLU A 143 -3.58 18.88 -9.12
C GLU A 143 -4.28 17.52 -9.26
N VAL A 144 -5.58 17.58 -9.47
CA VAL A 144 -6.36 16.42 -9.89
C VAL A 144 -5.99 16.16 -11.35
N TYR A 145 -5.42 15.01 -11.62
CA TYR A 145 -5.28 14.56 -13.00
C TYR A 145 -6.67 14.46 -13.61
N ASP A 146 -6.99 15.37 -14.51
CA ASP A 146 -8.08 15.19 -15.47
C ASP A 146 -7.66 14.07 -16.42
N TYR A 147 -8.34 12.93 -16.30
CA TYR A 147 -8.33 11.91 -17.33
C TYR A 147 -9.54 12.12 -18.21
#